data_7d00a818809e7b4301fed6b9607f43c7
#
_entry.id   7d00a818809e7b4301fed6b9607f43c7
#
_cell.length_a   1.000
_cell.length_b   1.000
_cell.length_c   1.000
_cell.angle_alpha   90.00
_cell.angle_beta   90.00
_cell.angle_gamma   90.00
#
_symmetry.space_group_name_H-M   'P 1'
#
loop_
_entity.id
_entity.type
_entity.pdbx_description
1 polymer ?
#
loop_
_entity_poly.entity_id
_entity_poly.type
_entity_poly.pdbx_seq_one_letter_code
_entity_poly.pdbx_strand_id
1 'polypeptide(L)'
;MSKENIAFVVVRYGLNINGGAEYHCRMLAERLTNDYNVEVLTTCVDNYRTGENLEFKEKDIINKVIVRRFKTNPTHPELENFYKKKAKPAYKLRRFLYKCHFLAIASYFFPIWHFKEKEELEALGSQVFHSPALFNFIKENKDNYKAIIPITIDYSHVYYTTLYAPEKTIVIPTMHYHKT
;
A
#
# COMPACT_ATOMS: atom_id res chain seq x y z
N MET A 1 -3.14 8.05 31.71
CA MET A 1 -4.03 7.57 30.63
C MET A 1 -3.29 6.50 29.84
N SER A 2 -3.95 5.40 29.49
CA SER A 2 -3.35 4.40 28.59
C SER A 2 -3.18 5.01 27.19
N LYS A 3 -2.03 4.76 26.55
CA LYS A 3 -1.83 5.20 25.17
C LYS A 3 -2.80 4.50 24.23
N GLU A 4 -3.36 5.25 23.28
CA GLU A 4 -4.19 4.69 22.20
C GLU A 4 -3.33 3.97 21.17
N ASN A 5 -3.89 2.97 20.51
CA ASN A 5 -3.18 2.20 19.49
C ASN A 5 -3.37 2.85 18.12
N ILE A 6 -2.30 2.95 17.34
CA ILE A 6 -2.32 3.31 15.93
C ILE A 6 -1.51 2.31 15.12
N ALA A 7 -1.91 2.07 13.87
CA ALA A 7 -1.21 1.18 12.96
C ALA A 7 -0.72 1.93 11.72
N PHE A 8 0.52 1.73 11.34
CA PHE A 8 1.01 2.06 9.99
C PHE A 8 0.93 0.82 9.10
N VAL A 9 0.63 1.01 7.83
CA VAL A 9 0.63 -0.07 6.83
C VAL A 9 1.60 0.30 5.71
N VAL A 10 2.65 -0.47 5.55
CA VAL A 10 3.71 -0.22 4.56
C VAL A 10 4.23 -1.54 3.99
N VAL A 11 4.69 -1.50 2.74
CA VAL A 11 5.12 -2.73 2.04
C VAL A 11 6.31 -3.43 2.69
N ARG A 12 7.28 -2.66 3.22
CA ARG A 12 8.48 -3.18 3.90
C ARG A 12 8.82 -2.31 5.11
N TYR A 13 9.33 -2.91 6.17
CA TYR A 13 9.76 -2.19 7.37
C TYR A 13 10.95 -2.87 8.03
N GLY A 14 11.99 -2.06 8.33
CA GLY A 14 13.22 -2.54 8.98
C GLY A 14 14.31 -1.48 9.02
N LEU A 15 15.37 -1.74 9.78
CA LEU A 15 16.50 -0.80 9.94
C LEU A 15 17.31 -0.67 8.63
N ASN A 16 17.42 -1.75 7.88
CA ASN A 16 18.23 -1.83 6.66
C ASN A 16 17.42 -1.64 5.37
N ILE A 17 16.15 -1.24 5.48
CA ILE A 17 15.31 -1.02 4.31
C ILE A 17 15.60 0.37 3.73
N ASN A 18 16.07 0.40 2.48
CA ASN A 18 16.34 1.61 1.72
C ASN A 18 15.18 1.94 0.78
N GLY A 19 14.28 2.79 1.23
CA GLY A 19 13.16 3.30 0.44
C GLY A 19 12.62 4.57 1.05
N GLY A 20 12.27 5.57 0.25
CA GLY A 20 11.81 6.87 0.74
C GLY A 20 10.53 6.76 1.58
N ALA A 21 9.56 5.99 1.10
CA ALA A 21 8.29 5.77 1.79
C ALA A 21 8.48 4.95 3.08
N GLU A 22 9.31 3.91 3.03
CA GLU A 22 9.63 3.05 4.16
C GLU A 22 10.41 3.83 5.24
N TYR A 23 11.38 4.64 4.84
CA TYR A 23 12.10 5.52 5.75
C TYR A 23 11.17 6.55 6.40
N HIS A 24 10.29 7.17 5.61
CA HIS A 24 9.29 8.11 6.12
C HIS A 24 8.35 7.44 7.12
N CYS A 25 7.85 6.25 6.79
CA CYS A 25 7.06 5.42 7.71
C CYS A 25 7.80 5.20 9.03
N ARG A 26 9.07 4.78 8.98
CA ARG A 26 9.87 4.51 10.16
C ARG A 26 10.04 5.76 11.02
N MET A 27 10.39 6.88 10.42
CA MET A 27 10.56 8.14 11.13
C MET A 27 9.30 8.58 11.87
N LEU A 28 8.13 8.44 11.24
CA LEU A 28 6.85 8.77 11.86
C LEU A 28 6.49 7.77 12.95
N ALA A 29 6.59 6.47 12.66
CA ALA A 29 6.24 5.42 13.61
C ALA A 29 7.08 5.53 14.90
N GLU A 30 8.40 5.68 14.78
CA GLU A 30 9.30 5.81 15.93
C GLU A 30 9.00 7.06 16.76
N ARG A 31 8.73 8.21 16.15
CA ARG A 31 8.41 9.45 16.86
C ARG A 31 7.09 9.36 17.61
N LEU A 32 6.08 8.74 17.00
CA LEU A 32 4.75 8.63 17.61
C LEU A 32 4.70 7.64 18.77
N THR A 33 5.73 6.82 19.01
CA THR A 33 5.80 5.95 20.20
C THR A 33 5.80 6.71 21.51
N ASN A 34 6.10 8.01 21.51
CA ASN A 34 6.02 8.84 22.70
C ASN A 34 4.57 9.04 23.17
N ASP A 35 3.63 9.11 22.24
CA ASP A 35 2.22 9.47 22.50
C ASP A 35 1.27 8.29 22.31
N TYR A 36 1.61 7.33 21.43
CA TYR A 36 0.77 6.20 21.04
C TYR A 36 1.49 4.85 21.22
N ASN A 37 0.70 3.80 21.34
CA ASN A 37 1.19 2.45 21.08
C ASN A 37 1.20 2.24 19.55
N VAL A 38 2.38 2.19 18.96
CA VAL A 38 2.53 2.13 17.51
C VAL A 38 2.79 0.70 17.05
N GLU A 39 1.98 0.22 16.11
CA GLU A 39 2.20 -1.01 15.40
C GLU A 39 2.42 -0.73 13.91
N VAL A 40 3.36 -1.45 13.29
CA VAL A 40 3.58 -1.44 11.84
C VAL A 40 3.17 -2.79 11.27
N LEU A 41 2.21 -2.77 10.37
CA LEU A 41 1.74 -3.92 9.61
C LEU A 41 2.45 -3.92 8.27
N THR A 42 3.24 -4.94 7.98
CA THR A 42 4.10 -5.00 6.80
C THR A 42 4.17 -6.40 6.20
N THR A 43 4.83 -6.54 5.05
CA THR A 43 4.99 -7.85 4.42
C THR A 43 6.30 -8.54 4.80
N CYS A 44 6.40 -9.84 4.50
CA CYS A 44 7.63 -10.61 4.64
C CYS A 44 8.59 -10.44 3.44
N VAL A 45 8.24 -9.63 2.45
CA VAL A 45 9.06 -9.41 1.26
C VAL A 45 10.11 -8.32 1.51
N ASP A 46 11.37 -8.63 1.29
CA ASP A 46 12.46 -7.66 1.34
C ASP A 46 12.80 -7.11 -0.05
N ASN A 47 12.88 -7.98 -1.05
CA ASN A 47 13.24 -7.62 -2.41
C ASN A 47 12.01 -7.55 -3.33
N TYR A 48 11.69 -6.33 -3.78
CA TYR A 48 10.55 -6.09 -4.68
C TYR A 48 10.68 -6.77 -6.06
N ARG A 49 11.89 -7.21 -6.46
CA ARG A 49 12.10 -7.87 -7.76
C ARG A 49 11.79 -9.37 -7.71
N THR A 50 12.16 -10.02 -6.61
CA THR A 50 11.92 -11.46 -6.45
C THR A 50 10.55 -11.75 -5.85
N GLY A 51 10.08 -10.87 -4.96
CA GLY A 51 8.82 -11.07 -4.26
C GLY A 51 8.84 -12.23 -3.27
N GLU A 52 10.04 -12.73 -2.94
CA GLU A 52 10.19 -13.85 -2.03
C GLU A 52 9.87 -13.44 -0.59
N ASN A 53 9.09 -14.26 0.08
CA ASN A 53 8.84 -14.11 1.50
C ASN A 53 10.05 -14.63 2.27
N LEU A 54 10.71 -13.74 3.00
CA LEU A 54 11.74 -14.14 3.94
C LEU A 54 11.14 -14.67 5.24
N GLU A 55 11.90 -15.51 5.95
CA GLU A 55 11.52 -15.96 7.28
C GLU A 55 11.82 -14.86 8.30
N PHE A 56 10.76 -14.22 8.75
CA PHE A 56 10.80 -13.27 9.87
C PHE A 56 9.98 -13.80 11.03
N LYS A 57 10.26 -13.28 12.23
CA LYS A 57 9.32 -13.42 13.33
C LYS A 57 8.00 -12.73 12.96
N GLU A 58 6.89 -13.38 13.20
CA GLU A 58 5.56 -12.82 12.94
C GLU A 58 5.36 -11.47 13.63
N LYS A 59 5.89 -11.36 14.85
CA LYS A 59 5.89 -10.12 15.65
C LYS A 59 7.27 -9.85 16.21
N ASP A 60 7.72 -8.61 16.05
CA ASP A 60 9.02 -8.12 16.49
C ASP A 60 8.90 -6.71 17.06
N ILE A 61 9.95 -6.22 17.72
CA ILE A 61 10.01 -4.84 18.23
C ILE A 61 11.26 -4.17 17.66
N ILE A 62 11.05 -3.11 16.89
CA ILE A 62 12.13 -2.29 16.33
C ILE A 62 11.97 -0.86 16.85
N ASN A 63 12.93 -0.36 17.61
CA ASN A 63 12.92 0.99 18.16
C ASN A 63 11.59 1.37 18.86
N LYS A 64 11.09 0.47 19.74
CA LYS A 64 9.82 0.59 20.49
C LYS A 64 8.56 0.44 19.63
N VAL A 65 8.68 0.28 18.32
CA VAL A 65 7.56 0.02 17.40
C VAL A 65 7.32 -1.48 17.32
N ILE A 66 6.08 -1.90 17.50
CA ILE A 66 5.67 -3.30 17.27
C ILE A 66 5.59 -3.50 15.76
N VAL A 67 6.29 -4.49 15.24
CA VAL A 67 6.29 -4.82 13.80
C VAL A 67 5.67 -6.18 13.60
N ARG A 68 4.58 -6.23 12.85
CA ARG A 68 3.91 -7.47 12.48
C ARG A 68 4.05 -7.71 10.98
N ARG A 69 4.51 -8.92 10.62
CA ARG A 69 4.81 -9.28 9.25
C ARG A 69 3.86 -10.35 8.73
N PHE A 70 3.46 -10.18 7.47
CA PHE A 70 2.50 -11.05 6.79
C PHE A 70 3.11 -11.59 5.50
N LYS A 71 2.90 -12.87 5.23
CA LYS A 71 3.30 -13.47 3.96
C LYS A 71 2.45 -12.93 2.82
N THR A 72 3.10 -12.71 1.68
CA THR A 72 2.43 -12.35 0.43
C THR A 72 2.11 -13.59 -0.39
N ASN A 73 1.18 -13.46 -1.33
CA ASN A 73 0.95 -14.48 -2.33
C ASN A 73 2.19 -14.60 -3.26
N PRO A 74 2.35 -15.75 -3.93
CA PRO A 74 3.33 -15.87 -5.00
C PRO A 74 3.13 -14.76 -6.05
N THR A 75 4.23 -14.23 -6.55
CA THR A 75 4.18 -13.18 -7.58
C THR A 75 3.76 -13.75 -8.93
N HIS A 76 2.97 -12.98 -9.65
CA HIS A 76 2.54 -13.31 -11.02
C HIS A 76 2.99 -12.22 -12.00
N PRO A 77 4.30 -12.15 -12.34
CA PRO A 77 4.85 -11.08 -13.16
C PRO A 77 4.26 -11.03 -14.57
N GLU A 78 3.83 -12.17 -15.09
CA GLU A 78 3.16 -12.23 -16.41
C GLU A 78 1.80 -11.51 -16.36
N LEU A 79 1.02 -11.73 -15.31
CA LEU A 79 -0.28 -11.10 -15.11
C LEU A 79 -0.12 -9.59 -14.86
N GLU A 80 0.83 -9.21 -14.03
CA GLU A 80 1.16 -7.80 -13.81
C GLU A 80 1.56 -7.09 -15.12
N ASN A 81 2.42 -7.72 -15.92
CA ASN A 81 2.81 -7.20 -17.23
C ASN A 81 1.65 -7.12 -18.22
N PHE A 82 0.74 -8.09 -18.19
CA PHE A 82 -0.48 -8.08 -19.01
C PHE A 82 -1.33 -6.84 -18.68
N TYR A 83 -1.64 -6.58 -17.41
CA TYR A 83 -2.42 -5.42 -17.01
C TYR A 83 -1.72 -4.10 -17.29
N LYS A 84 -0.40 -4.02 -17.08
CA LYS A 84 0.40 -2.85 -17.46
C LYS A 84 0.31 -2.56 -18.96
N LYS A 85 0.40 -3.59 -19.81
CA LYS A 85 0.24 -3.43 -21.27
C LYS A 85 -1.16 -2.98 -21.66
N LYS A 86 -2.19 -3.57 -21.03
CA LYS A 86 -3.60 -3.24 -21.27
C LYS A 86 -3.94 -1.79 -20.89
N ALA A 87 -3.32 -1.25 -19.82
CA ALA A 87 -3.51 0.12 -19.38
C ALA A 87 -2.83 1.18 -20.25
N LYS A 88 -1.76 0.82 -21.00
CA LYS A 88 -0.95 1.77 -21.77
C LYS A 88 -1.73 2.69 -22.73
N PRO A 89 -2.70 2.23 -23.54
CA PRO A 89 -3.41 3.09 -24.49
C PRO A 89 -4.18 4.21 -23.78
N ALA A 90 -4.91 3.85 -22.74
CA ALA A 90 -5.70 4.78 -21.97
C ALA A 90 -4.81 5.78 -21.19
N TYR A 91 -3.68 5.31 -20.67
CA TYR A 91 -2.68 6.17 -20.07
C TYR A 91 -2.10 7.18 -21.06
N LYS A 92 -1.77 6.77 -22.30
CA LYS A 92 -1.32 7.68 -23.36
C LYS A 92 -2.36 8.72 -23.71
N LEU A 93 -3.64 8.31 -23.80
CA LEU A 93 -4.75 9.24 -24.07
C LEU A 93 -4.89 10.27 -22.94
N ARG A 94 -4.88 9.84 -21.68
CA ARG A 94 -4.96 10.76 -20.53
C ARG A 94 -3.81 11.76 -20.53
N ARG A 95 -2.60 11.30 -20.79
CA ARG A 95 -1.42 12.16 -20.87
C ARG A 95 -1.52 13.19 -21.99
N PHE A 96 -2.05 12.79 -23.14
CA PHE A 96 -2.33 13.71 -24.24
C PHE A 96 -3.36 14.76 -23.85
N LEU A 97 -4.50 14.35 -23.31
CA LEU A 97 -5.56 15.25 -22.82
C LEU A 97 -5.05 16.21 -21.73
N TYR A 98 -4.20 15.72 -20.83
CA TYR A 98 -3.55 16.56 -19.82
C TYR A 98 -2.68 17.64 -20.44
N LYS A 99 -1.85 17.29 -21.42
CA LYS A 99 -0.99 18.27 -22.14
C LYS A 99 -1.79 19.30 -22.91
N CYS A 100 -2.95 18.94 -23.40
CA CYS A 100 -3.86 19.86 -24.10
C CYS A 100 -4.77 20.64 -23.14
N HIS A 101 -4.65 20.48 -21.82
CA HIS A 101 -5.52 21.06 -20.79
C HIS A 101 -6.99 20.64 -20.85
N PHE A 102 -7.33 19.59 -21.61
CA PHE A 102 -8.69 19.08 -21.76
C PHE A 102 -9.04 17.93 -20.80
N LEU A 103 -8.08 17.43 -20.00
CA LEU A 103 -8.30 16.26 -19.15
C LEU A 103 -9.46 16.46 -18.14
N ALA A 104 -9.55 17.63 -17.51
CA ALA A 104 -10.60 17.91 -16.53
C ALA A 104 -12.00 17.86 -17.17
N ILE A 105 -12.15 18.47 -18.33
CA ILE A 105 -13.41 18.48 -19.08
C ILE A 105 -13.75 17.07 -19.57
N ALA A 106 -12.78 16.37 -20.15
CA ALA A 106 -12.99 15.01 -20.63
C ALA A 106 -13.35 14.04 -19.48
N SER A 107 -12.73 14.19 -18.30
CA SER A 107 -13.02 13.35 -17.13
C SER A 107 -14.40 13.63 -16.53
N TYR A 108 -14.94 14.83 -16.69
CA TYR A 108 -16.29 15.17 -16.26
C TYR A 108 -17.37 14.47 -17.11
N PHE A 109 -17.20 14.46 -18.43
CA PHE A 109 -18.17 13.84 -19.34
C PHE A 109 -17.94 12.34 -19.55
N PHE A 110 -16.69 11.91 -19.53
CA PHE A 110 -16.27 10.53 -19.77
C PHE A 110 -15.27 10.12 -18.70
N PRO A 111 -15.71 9.51 -17.59
CA PRO A 111 -14.78 8.90 -16.63
C PRO A 111 -13.98 7.82 -17.38
N ILE A 112 -12.70 8.08 -17.60
CA ILE A 112 -11.81 7.19 -18.34
C ILE A 112 -11.39 6.07 -17.40
N TRP A 113 -12.22 5.05 -17.28
CA TRP A 113 -11.92 3.83 -16.55
C TRP A 113 -11.27 2.82 -17.50
N HIS A 114 -10.19 2.20 -17.06
CA HIS A 114 -9.44 1.28 -17.89
C HIS A 114 -9.90 -0.14 -17.75
N PHE A 115 -10.38 -0.45 -16.55
CA PHE A 115 -10.74 -1.80 -16.17
C PHE A 115 -12.14 -1.83 -15.58
N LYS A 116 -12.78 -3.00 -15.70
CA LYS A 116 -13.90 -3.34 -14.83
C LYS A 116 -13.36 -3.60 -13.44
N GLU A 117 -14.17 -3.41 -12.42
CA GLU A 117 -13.78 -3.62 -11.01
C GLU A 117 -13.07 -4.96 -10.78
N LYS A 118 -13.57 -6.04 -11.39
CA LYS A 118 -12.93 -7.36 -11.33
C LYS A 118 -11.49 -7.35 -11.87
N GLU A 119 -11.25 -6.67 -12.98
CA GLU A 119 -9.92 -6.58 -13.59
C GLU A 119 -8.96 -5.74 -12.74
N GLU A 120 -9.46 -4.69 -12.08
CA GLU A 120 -8.67 -3.90 -11.13
C GLU A 120 -8.27 -4.72 -9.91
N LEU A 121 -9.19 -5.53 -9.36
CA LEU A 121 -8.88 -6.42 -8.25
C LEU A 121 -7.86 -7.50 -8.63
N GLU A 122 -7.97 -8.06 -9.84
CA GLU A 122 -6.98 -9.02 -10.36
C GLU A 122 -5.61 -8.35 -10.56
N ALA A 123 -5.58 -7.11 -11.08
CA ALA A 123 -4.35 -6.33 -11.22
C ALA A 123 -3.71 -6.02 -9.87
N LEU A 124 -4.49 -5.63 -8.86
CA LEU A 124 -4.02 -5.44 -7.50
C LEU A 124 -3.52 -6.74 -6.88
N GLY A 125 -4.21 -7.86 -7.16
CA GLY A 125 -3.84 -9.20 -6.69
C GLY A 125 -2.52 -9.72 -7.28
N SER A 126 -2.12 -9.21 -8.45
CA SER A 126 -0.87 -9.59 -9.11
C SER A 126 0.37 -8.85 -8.57
N GLN A 127 0.18 -7.85 -7.74
CA GLN A 127 1.29 -7.06 -7.18
C GLN A 127 2.16 -7.88 -6.21
N VAL A 128 3.46 -7.59 -6.21
CA VAL A 128 4.47 -8.25 -5.38
C VAL A 128 4.13 -8.24 -3.88
N PHE A 129 3.55 -7.14 -3.41
CA PHE A 129 3.24 -6.95 -1.98
C PHE A 129 1.78 -7.27 -1.62
N HIS A 130 1.09 -8.02 -2.47
CA HIS A 130 -0.29 -8.42 -2.20
C HIS A 130 -0.34 -9.49 -1.11
N SER A 131 -0.92 -9.16 0.04
CA SER A 131 -1.00 -10.03 1.21
C SER A 131 -2.43 -10.14 1.74
N PRO A 132 -3.20 -11.16 1.34
CA PRO A 132 -4.53 -11.40 1.88
C PRO A 132 -4.55 -11.55 3.40
N ALA A 133 -3.48 -12.13 3.98
CA ALA A 133 -3.35 -12.28 5.43
C ALA A 133 -3.29 -10.92 6.15
N LEU A 134 -2.54 -9.95 5.59
CA LEU A 134 -2.51 -8.57 6.08
C LEU A 134 -3.90 -7.93 6.03
N PHE A 135 -4.60 -8.09 4.92
CA PHE A 135 -5.91 -7.47 4.72
C PHE A 135 -6.98 -8.06 5.64
N ASN A 136 -6.98 -9.38 5.82
CA ASN A 136 -7.85 -10.05 6.78
C ASN A 136 -7.55 -9.60 8.22
N PHE A 137 -6.28 -9.49 8.57
CA PHE A 137 -5.88 -8.98 9.88
C PHE A 137 -6.44 -7.56 10.13
N ILE A 138 -6.33 -6.65 9.16
CA ILE A 138 -6.89 -5.29 9.25
C ILE A 138 -8.41 -5.36 9.44
N LYS A 139 -9.10 -6.17 8.64
CA LYS A 139 -10.55 -6.33 8.70
C LYS A 139 -11.03 -6.79 10.08
N GLU A 140 -10.33 -7.75 10.67
CA GLU A 140 -10.69 -8.36 11.95
C GLU A 140 -10.28 -7.51 13.16
N ASN A 141 -9.22 -6.71 13.02
CA ASN A 141 -8.62 -5.98 14.14
C ASN A 141 -8.76 -4.47 14.06
N LYS A 142 -9.46 -3.92 13.07
CA LYS A 142 -9.61 -2.46 12.88
C LYS A 142 -10.07 -1.72 14.13
N ASP A 143 -10.93 -2.35 14.93
CA ASP A 143 -11.52 -1.72 16.12
C ASP A 143 -10.51 -1.54 17.26
N ASN A 144 -9.41 -2.25 17.23
CA ASN A 144 -8.32 -2.11 18.19
C ASN A 144 -7.47 -0.85 17.96
N TYR A 145 -7.64 -0.17 16.82
CA TYR A 145 -6.87 1.00 16.44
C TYR A 145 -7.73 2.26 16.42
N LYS A 146 -7.15 3.36 16.86
CA LYS A 146 -7.71 4.71 16.70
C LYS A 146 -7.59 5.19 15.26
N ALA A 147 -6.45 4.90 14.63
CA ALA A 147 -6.17 5.21 13.24
C ALA A 147 -5.31 4.13 12.59
N ILE A 148 -5.54 3.88 11.30
CA ILE A 148 -4.73 3.02 10.45
C ILE A 148 -4.19 3.87 9.30
N ILE A 149 -2.87 3.89 9.14
CA ILE A 149 -2.15 4.86 8.30
C ILE A 149 -1.38 4.12 7.19
N PRO A 150 -2.04 3.81 6.05
CA PRO A 150 -1.34 3.24 4.90
C PRO A 150 -0.51 4.28 4.17
N ILE A 151 0.68 3.86 3.73
CA ILE A 151 1.66 4.69 3.04
C ILE A 151 1.91 4.13 1.64
N THR A 152 2.04 4.99 0.63
CA THR A 152 2.26 4.68 -0.78
C THR A 152 1.01 4.20 -1.51
N ILE A 153 0.38 5.14 -2.22
CA ILE A 153 -0.94 4.96 -2.87
C ILE A 153 -0.98 3.86 -3.94
N ASP A 154 0.17 3.48 -4.50
CA ASP A 154 0.25 2.60 -5.67
C ASP A 154 0.03 1.10 -5.35
N TYR A 155 -0.09 0.73 -4.07
CA TYR A 155 -0.14 -0.67 -3.65
C TYR A 155 -1.50 -1.10 -3.09
N SER A 156 -1.77 -2.38 -3.23
CA SER A 156 -3.02 -3.02 -2.81
C SER A 156 -3.38 -2.82 -1.33
N HIS A 157 -2.38 -2.65 -0.45
CA HIS A 157 -2.65 -2.42 0.97
C HIS A 157 -3.40 -1.11 1.24
N VAL A 158 -3.20 -0.06 0.44
CA VAL A 158 -3.96 1.19 0.59
C VAL A 158 -5.43 0.96 0.24
N TYR A 159 -5.68 0.29 -0.90
CA TYR A 159 -7.02 -0.04 -1.33
C TYR A 159 -7.78 -0.85 -0.26
N TYR A 160 -7.20 -1.96 0.20
CA TYR A 160 -7.86 -2.84 1.16
C TYR A 160 -8.00 -2.22 2.55
N THR A 161 -7.04 -1.41 3.00
CA THR A 161 -7.17 -0.68 4.27
C THR A 161 -8.34 0.30 4.21
N THR A 162 -8.44 1.07 3.13
CA THR A 162 -9.54 2.03 2.93
C THR A 162 -10.88 1.33 2.78
N LEU A 163 -10.91 0.16 2.12
CA LEU A 163 -12.13 -0.63 1.95
C LEU A 163 -12.66 -1.18 3.29
N TYR A 164 -11.75 -1.68 4.15
CA TYR A 164 -12.16 -2.38 5.37
C TYR A 164 -12.29 -1.48 6.61
N ALA A 165 -11.59 -0.35 6.63
CA ALA A 165 -11.60 0.59 7.75
C ALA A 165 -11.67 2.06 7.28
N PRO A 166 -12.66 2.45 6.44
CA PRO A 166 -12.70 3.79 5.85
C PRO A 166 -12.72 4.90 6.89
N GLU A 167 -13.43 4.68 8.00
CA GLU A 167 -13.61 5.66 9.08
C GLU A 167 -12.36 5.88 9.94
N LYS A 168 -11.38 4.99 9.85
CA LYS A 168 -10.13 5.03 10.63
C LYS A 168 -8.88 5.22 9.76
N THR A 169 -9.05 5.29 8.44
CA THR A 169 -7.93 5.34 7.51
C THR A 169 -7.47 6.76 7.24
N ILE A 170 -6.17 7.01 7.45
CA ILE A 170 -5.49 8.25 7.10
C ILE A 170 -4.39 7.91 6.08
N VAL A 171 -4.61 8.21 4.80
CA VAL A 171 -3.65 7.87 3.73
C VAL A 171 -2.52 8.88 3.67
N ILE A 172 -1.27 8.40 3.67
CA ILE A 172 -0.10 9.21 3.32
C ILE A 172 0.25 8.91 1.84
N PRO A 173 -0.11 9.81 0.91
CA PRO A 173 -0.02 9.56 -0.51
C PRO A 173 1.40 9.78 -1.04
N THR A 174 2.36 8.93 -0.66
CA THR A 174 3.65 8.93 -1.32
C THR A 174 3.51 8.29 -2.70
N MET A 175 3.94 8.99 -3.73
CA MET A 175 3.88 8.53 -5.12
C MET A 175 5.25 8.59 -5.77
N HIS A 176 5.52 7.64 -6.65
CA HIS A 176 6.68 7.71 -7.53
C HIS A 176 6.30 8.51 -8.79
N TYR A 177 7.16 9.47 -9.16
CA TYR A 177 6.99 10.16 -10.43
C TYR A 177 7.43 9.22 -11.57
N HIS A 178 6.45 8.59 -12.22
CA HIS A 178 6.70 7.79 -13.41
C HIS A 178 6.82 8.70 -14.62
N LYS A 179 8.06 8.95 -15.07
CA LYS A 179 8.33 9.45 -16.42
C LYS A 179 7.99 8.36 -17.41
N THR A 180 6.82 8.37 -17.98
CA THR A 180 6.46 7.50 -19.10
C THR A 180 5.91 8.34 -20.25
#